data_f39a6e084b74e9072fdf5b2889a691cf
#
_entry.id   f39a6e084b74e9072fdf5b2889a691cf
#
_cell.length_a   1.000
_cell.length_b   1.000
_cell.length_c   1.000
_cell.angle_alpha   90.00
_cell.angle_beta   90.00
_cell.angle_gamma   90.00
#
_symmetry.space_group_name_H-M   'P 1'
#
loop_
_entity.id
_entity.type
_entity.pdbx_description
1 polymer ?
#
loop_
_entity_poly.entity_id
_entity_poly.type
_entity_poly.pdbx_seq_one_letter_code
_entity_poly.pdbx_strand_id
1 'polypeptide(L)'
;MSEDPLEAIILQTINGALSTVPGYLEEIKQNNDTLKVDNAEDFVYGIVMGVALGMTGAILSSQEKPPTIEDQMRVRDMIYKHIPEIRERIFS
;
A
#
# COMPACT_ATOMS: atom_id res chain seq x y z
N MET A 1 -25.09 6.58 -6.56
CA MET A 1 -24.09 5.93 -5.72
C MET A 1 -23.03 6.94 -5.36
N SER A 2 -22.86 7.17 -4.07
CA SER A 2 -21.85 8.12 -3.70
C SER A 2 -20.55 7.38 -3.49
N GLU A 3 -19.55 7.74 -4.24
CA GLU A 3 -18.23 7.22 -4.06
C GLU A 3 -17.41 8.25 -3.32
N ASP A 4 -16.74 7.79 -2.29
CA ASP A 4 -15.80 8.62 -1.59
C ASP A 4 -14.57 8.79 -2.49
N PRO A 5 -14.26 10.03 -2.92
CA PRO A 5 -13.08 10.25 -3.76
C PRO A 5 -11.79 9.75 -3.12
N LEU A 6 -11.71 9.83 -1.80
CA LEU A 6 -10.54 9.34 -1.08
C LEU A 6 -10.42 7.82 -1.18
N GLU A 7 -11.54 7.10 -1.06
CA GLU A 7 -11.53 5.65 -1.21
C GLU A 7 -11.11 5.23 -2.61
N ALA A 8 -11.57 5.94 -3.63
CA ALA A 8 -11.16 5.67 -5.02
C ALA A 8 -9.64 5.83 -5.20
N ILE A 9 -9.07 6.88 -4.61
CA ILE A 9 -7.63 7.13 -4.66
C ILE A 9 -6.88 6.00 -3.94
N ILE A 10 -7.36 5.60 -2.78
CA ILE A 10 -6.74 4.52 -2.01
C ILE A 10 -6.76 3.21 -2.79
N LEU A 11 -7.90 2.85 -3.38
CA LEU A 11 -8.01 1.63 -4.17
C LEU A 11 -7.07 1.66 -5.37
N GLN A 12 -6.99 2.79 -6.05
CA GLN A 12 -6.09 2.95 -7.18
C GLN A 12 -4.64 2.79 -6.75
N THR A 13 -4.27 3.37 -5.62
CA THR A 13 -2.92 3.27 -5.06
C THR A 13 -2.59 1.83 -4.69
N ILE A 14 -3.52 1.14 -4.02
CA ILE A 14 -3.33 -0.26 -3.64
C ILE A 14 -3.17 -1.13 -4.88
N ASN A 15 -4.04 -0.96 -5.87
CA ASN A 15 -3.96 -1.76 -7.10
C ASN A 15 -2.67 -1.50 -7.85
N GLY A 16 -2.21 -0.24 -7.88
CA GLY A 16 -0.92 0.10 -8.47
C GLY A 16 0.24 -0.58 -7.76
N ALA A 17 0.22 -0.58 -6.44
CA ALA A 17 1.25 -1.24 -5.64
C ALA A 17 1.21 -2.76 -5.85
N LEU A 18 0.02 -3.36 -5.86
CA LEU A 18 -0.12 -4.80 -6.08
C LEU A 18 0.38 -5.23 -7.45
N SER A 19 0.27 -4.38 -8.45
CA SER A 19 0.77 -4.71 -9.79
C SER A 19 2.30 -4.85 -9.84
N THR A 20 3.00 -4.31 -8.86
CA THR A 20 4.46 -4.40 -8.77
C THR A 20 4.95 -5.63 -8.02
N VAL A 21 4.05 -6.39 -7.39
CA VAL A 21 4.42 -7.53 -6.54
C VAL A 21 5.28 -8.56 -7.29
N PRO A 22 4.91 -9.03 -8.50
CA PRO A 22 5.75 -10.01 -9.19
C PRO A 22 7.16 -9.49 -9.45
N GLY A 23 7.29 -8.21 -9.80
CA GLY A 23 8.58 -7.59 -10.02
C GLY A 23 9.44 -7.55 -8.76
N TYR A 24 8.85 -7.20 -7.62
CA TYR A 24 9.58 -7.19 -6.35
C TYR A 24 10.00 -8.59 -5.92
N LEU A 25 9.15 -9.58 -6.08
CA LEU A 25 9.50 -10.95 -5.74
C LEU A 25 10.67 -11.44 -6.58
N GLU A 26 10.69 -11.11 -7.87
CA GLU A 26 11.80 -11.46 -8.74
C GLU A 26 13.07 -10.72 -8.34
N GLU A 27 12.97 -9.44 -8.02
CA GLU A 27 14.10 -8.62 -7.58
C GLU A 27 14.72 -9.19 -6.31
N ILE A 28 13.90 -9.60 -5.35
CA ILE A 28 14.39 -10.21 -4.11
C ILE A 28 15.13 -11.50 -4.42
N LYS A 29 14.57 -12.33 -5.30
CA LYS A 29 15.18 -13.58 -5.68
C LYS A 29 16.57 -13.38 -6.29
N GLN A 30 16.71 -12.37 -7.15
CA GLN A 30 17.96 -12.11 -7.85
C GLN A 30 18.99 -11.40 -6.99
N ASN A 31 18.56 -10.61 -6.02
CA ASN A 31 19.44 -9.72 -5.26
C ASN A 31 19.42 -9.98 -3.76
N ASN A 32 19.05 -11.19 -3.34
CA ASN A 32 18.90 -11.46 -1.91
C ASN A 32 20.22 -11.45 -1.16
N ASP A 33 21.34 -11.61 -1.84
CA ASP A 33 22.65 -11.44 -1.23
C ASP A 33 22.82 -10.04 -0.64
N THR A 34 22.25 -9.05 -1.31
CA THR A 34 22.29 -7.66 -0.87
C THR A 34 21.13 -7.34 0.05
N LEU A 35 19.92 -7.78 -0.31
CA LEU A 35 18.70 -7.43 0.40
C LEU A 35 18.52 -8.17 1.72
N LYS A 36 19.01 -9.42 1.78
CA LYS A 36 18.97 -10.24 2.99
C LYS A 36 17.56 -10.37 3.58
N VAL A 37 16.62 -10.70 2.72
CA VAL A 37 15.22 -10.88 3.08
C VAL A 37 14.99 -12.33 3.49
N ASP A 38 14.45 -12.54 4.69
CA ASP A 38 14.15 -13.90 5.17
C ASP A 38 12.83 -14.42 4.59
N ASN A 39 11.83 -13.56 4.49
CA ASN A 39 10.53 -13.93 3.93
C ASN A 39 10.15 -12.90 2.88
N ALA A 40 10.21 -13.31 1.60
CA ALA A 40 9.98 -12.39 0.49
C ALA A 40 8.57 -11.83 0.50
N GLU A 41 7.57 -12.66 0.82
CA GLU A 41 6.18 -12.23 0.80
C GLU A 41 5.89 -11.22 1.92
N ASP A 42 6.43 -11.44 3.11
CA ASP A 42 6.31 -10.48 4.21
C ASP A 42 6.97 -9.14 3.86
N PHE A 43 8.14 -9.21 3.22
CA PHE A 43 8.85 -8.00 2.80
C PHE A 43 8.03 -7.21 1.79
N VAL A 44 7.47 -7.91 0.79
CA VAL A 44 6.64 -7.28 -0.24
C VAL A 44 5.35 -6.73 0.35
N TYR A 45 4.76 -7.43 1.32
CA TYR A 45 3.59 -6.93 2.04
C TYR A 45 3.91 -5.58 2.69
N GLY A 46 5.06 -5.46 3.34
CA GLY A 46 5.50 -4.21 3.93
C GLY A 46 5.67 -3.10 2.90
N ILE A 47 6.21 -3.42 1.71
CA ILE A 47 6.34 -2.45 0.63
C ILE A 47 4.96 -1.96 0.18
N VAL A 48 4.03 -2.87 -0.07
CA VAL A 48 2.68 -2.50 -0.51
C VAL A 48 2.00 -1.63 0.53
N MET A 49 2.09 -2.00 1.80
CA MET A 49 1.50 -1.20 2.88
C MET A 49 2.16 0.17 3.00
N GLY A 50 3.49 0.22 2.87
CA GLY A 50 4.23 1.47 2.91
C GLY A 50 3.85 2.39 1.77
N VAL A 51 3.70 1.86 0.57
CA VAL A 51 3.27 2.64 -0.61
C VAL A 51 1.84 3.15 -0.40
N ALA A 52 0.93 2.28 0.05
CA ALA A 52 -0.45 2.68 0.26
C ALA A 52 -0.56 3.81 1.29
N LEU A 53 0.09 3.65 2.43
CA LEU A 53 0.06 4.66 3.50
C LEU A 53 0.81 5.92 3.09
N GLY A 54 1.99 5.76 2.50
CA GLY A 54 2.85 6.89 2.14
C GLY A 54 2.28 7.73 1.04
N MET A 55 1.83 7.13 -0.05
CA MET A 55 1.29 7.88 -1.19
C MET A 55 -0.04 8.55 -0.83
N THR A 56 -0.90 7.86 -0.10
CA THR A 56 -2.16 8.46 0.34
C THR A 56 -1.89 9.62 1.29
N GLY A 57 -0.93 9.46 2.20
CA GLY A 57 -0.51 10.54 3.08
C GLY A 57 0.02 11.75 2.30
N ALA A 58 0.82 11.51 1.26
CA ALA A 58 1.34 12.58 0.41
C ALA A 58 0.21 13.32 -0.31
N ILE A 59 -0.78 12.59 -0.82
CA ILE A 59 -1.94 13.19 -1.49
C ILE A 59 -2.71 14.06 -0.51
N LEU A 60 -2.96 13.59 0.70
CA LEU A 60 -3.63 14.39 1.72
C LEU A 60 -2.85 15.66 2.06
N SER A 61 -1.53 15.52 2.17
CA SER A 61 -0.68 16.67 2.52
C SER A 61 -0.61 17.72 1.41
N SER A 62 -0.93 17.34 0.17
CA SER A 62 -0.94 18.28 -0.95
C SER A 62 -2.22 19.11 -1.04
N GLN A 63 -3.21 18.82 -0.21
CA GLN A 63 -4.46 19.57 -0.20
C GLN A 63 -4.28 20.91 0.49
N GLU A 64 -5.21 21.85 0.22
CA GLU A 64 -5.12 23.20 0.78
C GLU A 64 -5.05 23.22 2.29
N LYS A 65 -5.73 22.30 2.94
CA LYS A 65 -5.71 22.20 4.40
C LYS A 65 -4.84 21.05 4.84
N PRO A 66 -4.01 21.25 5.88
CA PRO A 66 -3.23 20.13 6.39
C PRO A 66 -4.16 19.00 6.87
N PRO A 67 -3.76 17.74 6.68
CA PRO A 67 -4.58 16.64 7.16
C PRO A 67 -4.69 16.66 8.69
N THR A 68 -5.91 16.42 9.19
CA THR A 68 -6.13 16.27 10.61
C THR A 68 -5.78 14.86 11.05
N ILE A 69 -5.73 14.64 12.37
CA ILE A 69 -5.55 13.30 12.90
C ILE A 69 -6.72 12.42 12.45
N GLU A 70 -7.93 12.96 12.41
CA GLU A 70 -9.11 12.23 11.95
C GLU A 70 -8.96 11.79 10.51
N ASP A 71 -8.45 12.68 9.66
CA ASP A 71 -8.20 12.35 8.24
C ASP A 71 -7.20 11.20 8.12
N GLN A 72 -6.13 11.24 8.91
CA GLN A 72 -5.10 10.21 8.88
C GLN A 72 -5.64 8.86 9.35
N MET A 73 -6.46 8.88 10.40
CA MET A 73 -7.08 7.66 10.92
C MET A 73 -8.08 7.08 9.93
N ARG A 74 -8.82 7.94 9.24
CA ARG A 74 -9.76 7.50 8.22
C ARG A 74 -9.06 6.81 7.07
N VAL A 75 -7.95 7.38 6.61
CA VAL A 75 -7.13 6.77 5.55
C VAL A 75 -6.62 5.42 6.01
N ARG A 76 -6.06 5.34 7.21
CA ARG A 76 -5.58 4.09 7.77
C ARG A 76 -6.68 3.03 7.79
N ASP A 77 -7.86 3.39 8.28
CA ASP A 77 -8.96 2.45 8.40
C ASP A 77 -9.43 1.96 7.04
N MET A 78 -9.46 2.83 6.04
CA MET A 78 -9.81 2.45 4.68
C MET A 78 -8.78 1.47 4.09
N ILE A 79 -7.50 1.72 4.32
CA ILE A 79 -6.44 0.81 3.85
C ILE A 79 -6.55 -0.53 4.58
N TYR A 80 -6.75 -0.50 5.90
CA TYR A 80 -6.88 -1.73 6.69
C TYR A 80 -8.07 -2.58 6.25
N LYS A 81 -9.13 -1.96 5.79
CA LYS A 81 -10.29 -2.65 5.26
C LYS A 81 -9.92 -3.54 4.07
N HIS A 82 -8.91 -3.16 3.31
CA HIS A 82 -8.47 -3.90 2.13
C HIS A 82 -7.32 -4.87 2.40
N ILE A 83 -6.86 -4.97 3.65
CA ILE A 83 -5.75 -5.87 4.00
C ILE A 83 -6.03 -7.32 3.61
N PRO A 84 -7.21 -7.90 3.87
CA PRO A 84 -7.44 -9.29 3.49
C PRO A 84 -7.22 -9.55 2.01
N GLU A 85 -7.66 -8.62 1.16
CA GLU A 85 -7.46 -8.72 -0.28
C GLU A 85 -5.99 -8.57 -0.66
N ILE A 86 -5.30 -7.62 -0.03
CA ILE A 86 -3.87 -7.42 -0.26
C ILE A 86 -3.09 -8.70 0.09
N ARG A 87 -3.37 -9.26 1.26
CA ARG A 87 -2.69 -10.48 1.70
C ARG A 87 -2.98 -11.67 0.79
N GLU A 88 -4.22 -11.79 0.34
CA GLU A 88 -4.58 -12.86 -0.59
C GLU A 88 -3.79 -12.77 -1.89
N ARG A 89 -3.59 -11.56 -2.40
CA ARG A 89 -2.83 -11.33 -3.63
C ARG A 89 -1.35 -11.62 -3.48
N ILE A 90 -0.79 -11.44 -2.29
CA ILE A 90 0.64 -11.62 -2.04
C ILE A 90 0.97 -13.05 -1.60
N PHE A 91 0.13 -13.62 -0.74
CA PHE A 91 0.42 -14.91 -0.08
C PHE A 91 -0.29 -16.12 -0.70
N SER A 92 -1.03 -15.91 -1.76
CA SER A 92 -1.74 -17.04 -2.39
C SER A 92 -0.84 -17.93 -3.22
#